data_b7aa3f2f0096a7d382a59a87288b209e
#
_entry.id   b7aa3f2f0096a7d382a59a87288b209e
#
_cell.length_a   1.000
_cell.length_b   1.000
_cell.length_c   1.000
_cell.angle_alpha   90.00
_cell.angle_beta   90.00
_cell.angle_gamma   90.00
#
_symmetry.space_group_name_H-M   'P 1'
#
loop_
_entity.id
_entity.type
_entity.pdbx_description
1 polymer ?
#
loop_
_entity_poly.entity_id
_entity_poly.type
_entity_poly.pdbx_seq_one_letter_code
_entity_poly.pdbx_strand_id
1 'polypeptide(L)'
;MVANAAFLDREGLHHHSLRVILDNQQPGGGYLACPNMPDYQFSWFRDGAFIAYALTLDGARNPIPHSVGIAAQWDSAGKFHAWCARMINNRAEALERSIARAERGEPVVTEDTLNARYRDDGLIGPEGWPEFQLDGPGLWLWSLAKYVEVCRVRPLPLVWENAVVLTARYLSAVWKSPCYDCWEERGDAVHISTLAAIYAGLKAAERLVPGFSFAAVRNEIRDFIHTQGITPHGELAKSVGVDAVDANLLLAALPEDGLLAPDDPLMRRTVKRIERDLLAVGHGVHRHTEDTYYGGGAWVLLGLWLAWYDAQTGNVERAHDLIAWMEAHADAEGNLPEQVNNVMLDSSFYDGWVEQRGKIAQPLLWTHAKYLLARRALEDAY
;
A
#
# COMPACT_ATOMS: atom_id res chain seq x y z
N MET A 1 -21.69 -31.00 -16.74
CA MET A 1 -22.25 -30.58 -15.44
C MET A 1 -21.11 -29.88 -14.72
N VAL A 2 -21.05 -28.57 -14.82
CA VAL A 2 -20.12 -27.76 -14.07
C VAL A 2 -20.69 -27.68 -12.65
N ALA A 3 -19.98 -28.21 -11.67
CA ALA A 3 -20.35 -28.09 -10.27
C ALA A 3 -20.48 -26.60 -9.96
N ASN A 4 -21.65 -26.16 -9.53
CA ASN A 4 -21.83 -24.85 -8.91
C ASN A 4 -20.91 -24.83 -7.67
N ALA A 5 -19.71 -24.26 -7.79
CA ALA A 5 -18.99 -23.80 -6.63
C ALA A 5 -19.92 -22.79 -5.95
N ALA A 6 -20.31 -23.06 -4.72
CA ALA A 6 -21.08 -22.12 -3.94
C ALA A 6 -20.17 -20.90 -3.71
N PHE A 7 -20.39 -19.85 -4.51
CA PHE A 7 -19.75 -18.55 -4.25
C PHE A 7 -20.11 -18.15 -2.82
N LEU A 8 -19.10 -17.78 -2.03
CA LEU A 8 -19.34 -17.14 -0.75
C LEU A 8 -20.20 -15.89 -1.01
N ASP A 9 -21.25 -15.72 -0.22
CA ASP A 9 -21.94 -14.44 -0.22
C ASP A 9 -21.02 -13.33 0.29
N ARG A 10 -21.45 -12.08 0.20
CA ARG A 10 -20.65 -10.91 0.58
C ARG A 10 -20.18 -10.95 2.03
N GLU A 11 -20.99 -11.45 2.95
CA GLU A 11 -20.62 -11.62 4.36
C GLU A 11 -19.59 -12.73 4.52
N GLY A 12 -19.74 -13.84 3.81
CA GLY A 12 -18.78 -14.94 3.78
C GLY A 12 -17.42 -14.51 3.28
N LEU A 13 -17.33 -13.72 2.20
CA LEU A 13 -16.07 -13.22 1.66
C LEU A 13 -15.39 -12.20 2.60
N HIS A 14 -16.18 -11.36 3.29
CA HIS A 14 -15.65 -10.47 4.34
C HIS A 14 -14.98 -11.28 5.46
N HIS A 15 -15.68 -12.25 6.03
CA HIS A 15 -15.13 -13.11 7.08
C HIS A 15 -13.94 -13.95 6.60
N HIS A 16 -13.97 -14.42 5.34
CA HIS A 16 -12.86 -15.14 4.75
C HIS A 16 -11.63 -14.24 4.62
N SER A 17 -11.80 -12.99 4.15
CA SER A 17 -10.72 -12.02 4.04
C SER A 17 -10.06 -11.73 5.38
N LEU A 18 -10.83 -11.58 6.45
CA LEU A 18 -10.29 -11.44 7.81
C LEU A 18 -9.50 -12.68 8.23
N ARG A 19 -10.00 -13.89 7.97
CA ARG A 19 -9.26 -15.13 8.29
C ARG A 19 -7.95 -15.23 7.51
N VAL A 20 -7.98 -14.99 6.18
CA VAL A 20 -6.76 -14.99 5.35
C VAL A 20 -5.69 -14.07 5.94
N ILE A 21 -6.08 -12.87 6.37
CA ILE A 21 -5.15 -11.92 6.97
C ILE A 21 -4.65 -12.41 8.34
N LEU A 22 -5.54 -12.78 9.24
CA LEU A 22 -5.19 -13.14 10.63
C LEU A 22 -4.39 -14.44 10.70
N ASP A 23 -4.72 -15.43 9.87
CA ASP A 23 -4.04 -16.74 9.85
C ASP A 23 -2.65 -16.67 9.22
N ASN A 24 -2.35 -15.64 8.43
CA ASN A 24 -1.04 -15.42 7.79
C ASN A 24 -0.22 -14.30 8.42
N GLN A 25 -0.59 -13.86 9.63
CA GLN A 25 0.28 -13.03 10.45
C GLN A 25 1.36 -13.90 11.09
N GLN A 26 2.60 -13.49 10.92
CA GLN A 26 3.75 -14.19 11.49
C GLN A 26 3.85 -13.97 13.01
N PRO A 27 4.47 -14.87 13.77
CA PRO A 27 4.62 -14.76 15.23
C PRO A 27 5.27 -13.44 15.69
N GLY A 28 6.20 -12.90 14.92
CA GLY A 28 6.83 -11.60 15.20
C GLY A 28 5.94 -10.41 14.88
N GLY A 29 4.86 -10.58 14.14
CA GLY A 29 3.86 -9.56 13.84
C GLY A 29 3.79 -9.10 12.40
N GLY A 30 4.74 -9.47 11.54
CA GLY A 30 4.69 -9.19 10.11
C GLY A 30 3.57 -9.98 9.41
N TYR A 31 3.02 -9.47 8.31
CA TYR A 31 2.10 -10.20 7.45
C TYR A 31 2.82 -10.73 6.22
N LEU A 32 2.66 -11.99 5.88
CA LEU A 32 3.11 -12.50 4.58
C LEU A 32 2.34 -11.79 3.47
N ALA A 33 3.01 -11.44 2.37
CA ALA A 33 2.30 -10.88 1.23
C ALA A 33 1.44 -11.96 0.56
N CYS A 34 2.02 -13.16 0.32
CA CYS A 34 1.31 -14.33 -0.16
C CYS A 34 1.93 -15.61 0.44
N PRO A 35 1.17 -16.44 1.16
CA PRO A 35 1.70 -17.65 1.78
C PRO A 35 2.09 -18.72 0.76
N ASN A 36 1.50 -18.72 -0.44
CA ASN A 36 1.64 -19.76 -1.45
C ASN A 36 2.71 -19.45 -2.52
N MET A 37 3.37 -18.29 -2.44
CA MET A 37 4.41 -17.87 -3.38
C MET A 37 5.72 -17.64 -2.63
N PRO A 38 6.80 -18.41 -2.90
CA PRO A 38 8.05 -18.33 -2.13
C PRO A 38 8.65 -16.92 -2.04
N ASP A 39 8.65 -16.17 -3.13
CA ASP A 39 9.18 -14.80 -3.17
C ASP A 39 8.34 -13.81 -2.37
N TYR A 40 7.09 -14.15 -2.04
CA TYR A 40 6.15 -13.35 -1.28
C TYR A 40 5.95 -13.83 0.16
N GLN A 41 6.73 -14.82 0.60
CA GLN A 41 6.78 -15.25 2.02
C GLN A 41 7.62 -14.30 2.88
N PHE A 42 7.45 -12.99 2.65
CA PHE A 42 8.06 -11.88 3.37
C PHE A 42 6.98 -10.87 3.75
N SER A 43 7.32 -9.96 4.63
CA SER A 43 6.46 -8.87 5.06
C SER A 43 6.97 -7.54 4.52
N TRP A 44 6.13 -6.83 3.78
CA TRP A 44 6.38 -5.45 3.30
C TRP A 44 5.73 -4.43 4.23
N PHE A 45 6.42 -3.31 4.47
CA PHE A 45 5.81 -2.19 5.19
C PHE A 45 4.56 -1.67 4.48
N ARG A 46 4.58 -1.57 3.16
CA ARG A 46 3.46 -1.09 2.33
C ARG A 46 2.22 -1.94 2.49
N ASP A 47 2.35 -3.24 2.20
CA ASP A 47 1.25 -4.20 2.26
C ASP A 47 0.65 -4.25 3.66
N GLY A 48 1.54 -4.43 4.65
CA GLY A 48 1.14 -4.51 6.04
C GLY A 48 0.51 -3.21 6.57
N ALA A 49 0.90 -2.04 6.06
CA ALA A 49 0.27 -0.77 6.44
C ALA A 49 -1.20 -0.73 6.01
N PHE A 50 -1.54 -1.15 4.79
CA PHE A 50 -2.94 -1.25 4.34
C PHE A 50 -3.71 -2.34 5.08
N ILE A 51 -3.07 -3.48 5.38
CA ILE A 51 -3.67 -4.56 6.16
C ILE A 51 -4.00 -4.06 7.57
N ALA A 52 -3.04 -3.46 8.27
CA ALA A 52 -3.24 -2.92 9.61
C ALA A 52 -4.29 -1.80 9.65
N TYR A 53 -4.32 -0.93 8.62
CA TYR A 53 -5.33 0.11 8.48
C TYR A 53 -6.74 -0.49 8.31
N ALA A 54 -6.90 -1.50 7.45
CA ALA A 54 -8.16 -2.20 7.25
C ALA A 54 -8.65 -2.88 8.53
N LEU A 55 -7.77 -3.62 9.22
CA LEU A 55 -8.10 -4.27 10.48
C LEU A 55 -8.44 -3.27 11.58
N THR A 56 -7.77 -2.13 11.62
CA THR A 56 -8.07 -1.06 12.58
C THR A 56 -9.50 -0.55 12.43
N LEU A 57 -9.89 -0.29 11.19
CA LEU A 57 -11.24 0.20 10.89
C LEU A 57 -12.30 -0.89 11.08
N ASP A 58 -12.02 -2.12 10.64
CA ASP A 58 -12.97 -3.22 10.78
C ASP A 58 -13.21 -3.57 12.26
N GLY A 59 -12.16 -3.67 13.06
CA GLY A 59 -12.29 -3.94 14.51
C GLY A 59 -13.06 -2.88 15.29
N ALA A 60 -13.15 -1.65 14.79
CA ALA A 60 -13.99 -0.61 15.37
C ALA A 60 -15.50 -0.82 15.11
N ARG A 61 -15.87 -1.52 14.06
CA ARG A 61 -17.26 -1.76 13.64
C ARG A 61 -17.71 -3.19 13.93
N ASN A 62 -16.87 -4.16 13.63
CA ASN A 62 -17.16 -5.60 13.69
C ASN A 62 -16.14 -6.34 14.57
N PRO A 63 -16.02 -6.03 15.87
CA PRO A 63 -14.96 -6.60 16.69
C PRO A 63 -15.08 -8.12 16.82
N ILE A 64 -14.03 -8.84 16.45
CA ILE A 64 -13.89 -10.28 16.73
C ILE A 64 -13.36 -10.41 18.17
N PRO A 65 -14.07 -11.09 19.06
CA PRO A 65 -13.62 -11.30 20.44
C PRO A 65 -12.24 -11.96 20.52
N HIS A 66 -11.38 -11.45 21.38
CA HIS A 66 -10.05 -12.00 21.63
C HIS A 66 -9.81 -12.25 23.13
N SER A 67 -8.93 -13.19 23.45
CA SER A 67 -8.66 -13.63 24.83
C SER A 67 -8.14 -12.53 25.76
N VAL A 68 -7.54 -11.48 25.22
CA VAL A 68 -7.02 -10.34 25.99
C VAL A 68 -8.02 -9.19 26.14
N GLY A 69 -9.28 -9.38 25.73
CA GLY A 69 -10.36 -8.40 25.93
C GLY A 69 -10.37 -7.23 24.95
N ILE A 70 -9.56 -7.28 23.90
CA ILE A 70 -9.60 -6.35 22.76
C ILE A 70 -10.01 -7.09 21.48
N ALA A 71 -10.39 -6.37 20.43
CA ALA A 71 -10.69 -7.00 19.15
C ALA A 71 -9.45 -7.69 18.56
N ALA A 72 -9.61 -8.89 18.00
CA ALA A 72 -8.51 -9.63 17.36
C ALA A 72 -7.84 -8.82 16.23
N GLN A 73 -8.64 -8.04 15.48
CA GLN A 73 -8.16 -7.14 14.45
C GLN A 73 -7.20 -6.08 15.02
N TRP A 74 -7.53 -5.49 16.18
CA TRP A 74 -6.69 -4.48 16.83
C TRP A 74 -5.41 -5.07 17.42
N ASP A 75 -5.50 -6.27 18.01
CA ASP A 75 -4.31 -6.99 18.49
C ASP A 75 -3.35 -7.29 17.32
N SER A 76 -3.88 -7.79 16.22
CA SER A 76 -3.12 -8.08 15.01
C SER A 76 -2.46 -6.82 14.42
N ALA A 77 -3.23 -5.73 14.23
CA ALA A 77 -2.69 -4.46 13.74
C ALA A 77 -1.60 -3.90 14.68
N GLY A 78 -1.81 -3.98 16.00
CA GLY A 78 -0.83 -3.56 16.99
C GLY A 78 0.48 -4.36 16.93
N LYS A 79 0.41 -5.67 16.74
CA LYS A 79 1.58 -6.53 16.54
C LYS A 79 2.37 -6.13 15.29
N PHE A 80 1.68 -5.81 14.19
CA PHE A 80 2.35 -5.33 12.97
C PHE A 80 3.06 -4.00 13.22
N HIS A 81 2.41 -3.03 13.85
CA HIS A 81 3.06 -1.75 14.17
C HIS A 81 4.27 -1.91 15.10
N ALA A 82 4.18 -2.82 16.08
CA ALA A 82 5.30 -3.17 16.94
C ALA A 82 6.45 -3.84 16.16
N TRP A 83 6.14 -4.71 15.21
CA TRP A 83 7.10 -5.33 14.32
C TRP A 83 7.82 -4.29 13.46
N CYS A 84 7.11 -3.38 12.79
CA CYS A 84 7.70 -2.29 12.02
C CYS A 84 8.64 -1.43 12.88
N ALA A 85 8.20 -1.03 14.07
CA ALA A 85 9.03 -0.23 14.98
C ALA A 85 10.34 -0.95 15.34
N ARG A 86 10.30 -2.28 15.55
CA ARG A 86 11.54 -3.07 15.77
C ARG A 86 12.45 -3.06 14.55
N MET A 87 11.91 -3.29 13.33
CA MET A 87 12.70 -3.28 12.09
C MET A 87 13.41 -1.95 11.90
N ILE A 88 12.69 -0.84 12.11
CA ILE A 88 13.24 0.52 12.01
C ILE A 88 14.33 0.76 13.07
N ASN A 89 14.05 0.46 14.34
CA ASN A 89 15.01 0.68 15.42
C ASN A 89 16.26 -0.21 15.28
N ASN A 90 16.15 -1.42 14.76
CA ASN A 90 17.28 -2.29 14.46
C ASN A 90 18.19 -1.73 13.35
N ARG A 91 17.66 -0.82 12.53
CA ARG A 91 18.39 -0.13 11.45
C ARG A 91 18.81 1.29 11.83
N ALA A 92 18.63 1.71 13.09
CA ALA A 92 18.80 3.10 13.50
C ALA A 92 20.14 3.71 13.08
N GLU A 93 21.27 3.02 13.32
CA GLU A 93 22.59 3.52 12.93
C GLU A 93 22.74 3.69 11.41
N ALA A 94 22.19 2.78 10.61
CA ALA A 94 22.22 2.86 9.16
C ALA A 94 21.40 4.06 8.67
N LEU A 95 20.18 4.25 9.21
CA LEU A 95 19.33 5.37 8.85
C LEU A 95 19.95 6.73 9.26
N GLU A 96 20.59 6.81 10.42
CA GLU A 96 21.34 8.04 10.81
C GLU A 96 22.50 8.32 9.85
N ARG A 97 23.19 7.30 9.33
CA ARG A 97 24.21 7.50 8.28
C ARG A 97 23.59 8.01 6.99
N SER A 98 22.42 7.47 6.55
CA SER A 98 21.69 7.99 5.39
C SER A 98 21.28 9.44 5.56
N ILE A 99 20.74 9.82 6.72
CA ILE A 99 20.38 11.20 7.05
C ILE A 99 21.60 12.11 6.93
N ALA A 100 22.70 11.75 7.60
CA ALA A 100 23.93 12.53 7.58
C ALA A 100 24.55 12.68 6.19
N ARG A 101 24.44 11.65 5.31
CA ARG A 101 24.84 11.74 3.90
C ARG A 101 23.97 12.74 3.13
N ALA A 102 22.66 12.61 3.26
CA ALA A 102 21.71 13.49 2.56
C ALA A 102 21.90 14.96 2.97
N GLU A 103 22.16 15.24 4.26
CA GLU A 103 22.47 16.59 4.77
C GLU A 103 23.76 17.19 4.15
N ARG A 104 24.70 16.34 3.74
CA ARG A 104 25.92 16.76 3.03
C ARG A 104 25.74 16.80 1.50
N GLY A 105 24.57 16.49 0.98
CA GLY A 105 24.30 16.39 -0.46
C GLY A 105 24.94 15.17 -1.13
N GLU A 106 25.30 14.15 -0.35
CA GLU A 106 25.85 12.89 -0.85
C GLU A 106 24.72 11.92 -1.24
N PRO A 107 24.94 11.03 -2.23
CA PRO A 107 23.93 10.05 -2.63
C PRO A 107 23.65 9.05 -1.51
N VAL A 108 22.41 8.54 -1.51
CA VAL A 108 22.00 7.44 -0.62
C VAL A 108 22.77 6.17 -0.99
N VAL A 109 23.13 5.40 0.03
CA VAL A 109 23.77 4.09 -0.09
C VAL A 109 22.76 3.04 0.35
N THR A 110 22.51 2.05 -0.49
CA THR A 110 21.43 1.06 -0.29
C THR A 110 21.58 0.28 1.02
N GLU A 111 22.82 -0.01 1.45
CA GLU A 111 23.12 -0.69 2.71
C GLU A 111 22.70 0.11 3.95
N ASP A 112 22.55 1.43 3.80
CA ASP A 112 22.15 2.35 4.85
C ASP A 112 20.65 2.72 4.79
N THR A 113 19.83 1.99 4.03
CA THR A 113 18.38 2.23 3.88
C THR A 113 17.54 1.23 4.66
N LEU A 114 16.24 1.49 4.75
CA LEU A 114 15.25 0.45 5.09
C LEU A 114 15.05 -0.45 3.87
N ASN A 115 15.01 -1.74 4.10
CA ASN A 115 14.64 -2.69 3.06
C ASN A 115 13.12 -2.64 2.82
N ALA A 116 12.70 -2.95 1.61
CA ALA A 116 11.28 -3.02 1.27
C ALA A 116 10.58 -4.15 2.00
N ARG A 117 11.26 -5.30 2.14
CA ARG A 117 10.73 -6.52 2.73
C ARG A 117 11.66 -7.14 3.78
N TYR A 118 11.06 -7.82 4.72
CA TYR A 118 11.75 -8.52 5.79
C TYR A 118 11.10 -9.87 6.06
N ARG A 119 11.89 -10.83 6.56
CA ARG A 119 11.39 -12.00 7.26
C ARG A 119 10.85 -11.58 8.62
N ASP A 120 10.06 -12.45 9.23
CA ASP A 120 9.48 -12.19 10.56
C ASP A 120 10.52 -11.92 11.65
N ASP A 121 11.65 -12.60 11.57
CA ASP A 121 12.81 -12.43 12.47
C ASP A 121 13.64 -11.15 12.20
N GLY A 122 13.29 -10.38 11.17
CA GLY A 122 13.96 -9.16 10.77
C GLY A 122 15.15 -9.36 9.83
N LEU A 123 15.41 -10.57 9.39
CA LEU A 123 16.40 -10.81 8.35
C LEU A 123 15.87 -10.36 7.00
N ILE A 124 16.75 -9.85 6.17
CA ILE A 124 16.46 -9.48 4.78
C ILE A 124 16.44 -10.73 3.90
N GLY A 125 15.74 -10.62 2.77
CA GLY A 125 15.70 -11.68 1.77
C GLY A 125 17.04 -11.85 1.03
N PRO A 126 17.10 -12.78 0.06
CA PRO A 126 18.25 -12.95 -0.80
C PRO A 126 18.60 -11.65 -1.54
N GLU A 127 19.88 -11.49 -1.88
CA GLU A 127 20.39 -10.37 -2.68
C GLU A 127 19.67 -10.26 -4.04
N GLY A 128 19.63 -9.03 -4.59
CA GLY A 128 19.08 -8.75 -5.91
C GLY A 128 17.62 -8.34 -5.93
N TRP A 129 16.96 -8.22 -4.78
CA TRP A 129 15.61 -7.65 -4.72
C TRP A 129 15.65 -6.10 -4.76
N PRO A 130 14.64 -5.43 -5.36
CA PRO A 130 14.51 -3.96 -5.37
C PRO A 130 14.21 -3.38 -3.98
N GLU A 131 15.19 -3.36 -3.09
CA GLU A 131 14.99 -3.11 -1.66
C GLU A 131 14.80 -1.63 -1.30
N PHE A 132 15.34 -0.69 -2.08
CA PHE A 132 15.24 0.73 -1.75
C PHE A 132 13.92 1.33 -2.21
N GLN A 133 12.92 1.31 -1.34
CA GLN A 133 11.57 1.85 -1.54
C GLN A 133 11.20 2.77 -0.38
N LEU A 134 10.66 3.95 -0.67
CA LEU A 134 10.35 4.98 0.33
C LEU A 134 8.85 5.11 0.65
N ASP A 135 7.98 4.48 -0.12
CA ASP A 135 6.54 4.49 0.09
C ASP A 135 6.12 3.73 1.35
N GLY A 136 6.70 2.54 1.57
CA GLY A 136 6.35 1.67 2.71
C GLY A 136 6.50 2.34 4.07
N PRO A 137 7.65 2.96 4.40
CA PRO A 137 7.81 3.70 5.65
C PRO A 137 6.82 4.87 5.82
N GLY A 138 6.51 5.59 4.74
CA GLY A 138 5.48 6.64 4.75
C GLY A 138 4.09 6.10 5.06
N LEU A 139 3.72 5.00 4.42
CA LEU A 139 2.45 4.31 4.64
C LEU A 139 2.34 3.70 6.04
N TRP A 140 3.45 3.23 6.61
CA TRP A 140 3.46 2.78 8.00
C TRP A 140 3.09 3.90 8.97
N LEU A 141 3.69 5.09 8.82
CA LEU A 141 3.36 6.26 9.66
C LEU A 141 1.88 6.64 9.54
N TRP A 142 1.35 6.66 8.32
CA TRP A 142 -0.06 6.95 8.06
C TRP A 142 -0.99 5.94 8.74
N SER A 143 -0.73 4.65 8.56
CA SER A 143 -1.54 3.58 9.16
C SER A 143 -1.44 3.56 10.69
N LEU A 144 -0.23 3.77 11.25
CA LEU A 144 -0.01 3.84 12.69
C LEU A 144 -0.79 4.99 13.33
N ALA A 145 -0.85 6.16 12.68
CA ALA A 145 -1.60 7.29 13.23
C ALA A 145 -3.09 6.97 13.37
N LYS A 146 -3.67 6.27 12.38
CA LYS A 146 -5.06 5.81 12.46
C LYS A 146 -5.27 4.77 13.55
N TYR A 147 -4.34 3.82 13.69
CA TYR A 147 -4.39 2.82 14.76
C TYR A 147 -4.35 3.48 16.15
N VAL A 148 -3.43 4.43 16.37
CA VAL A 148 -3.30 5.16 17.63
C VAL A 148 -4.55 5.96 17.96
N GLU A 149 -5.17 6.57 16.95
CA GLU A 149 -6.44 7.31 17.12
C GLU A 149 -7.58 6.40 17.50
N VAL A 150 -7.84 5.35 16.74
CA VAL A 150 -9.00 4.45 16.91
C VAL A 150 -8.85 3.60 18.17
N CYS A 151 -7.68 3.01 18.39
CA CYS A 151 -7.43 2.15 19.55
C CYS A 151 -7.06 2.93 20.81
N ARG A 152 -6.98 4.28 20.73
CA ARG A 152 -6.66 5.20 21.84
C ARG A 152 -5.35 4.85 22.55
N VAL A 153 -4.31 4.53 21.76
CA VAL A 153 -2.98 4.19 22.29
C VAL A 153 -2.29 5.45 22.78
N ARG A 154 -2.47 5.77 24.06
CA ARG A 154 -1.87 6.95 24.68
C ARG A 154 -1.42 6.61 26.12
N PRO A 155 -0.18 6.96 26.52
CA PRO A 155 0.88 7.54 25.69
C PRO A 155 1.39 6.57 24.62
N LEU A 156 2.01 7.10 23.57
CA LEU A 156 2.68 6.26 22.56
C LEU A 156 3.85 5.50 23.22
N PRO A 157 3.99 4.18 23.03
CA PRO A 157 5.14 3.44 23.54
C PRO A 157 6.45 4.05 23.07
N LEU A 158 7.43 4.22 23.94
CA LEU A 158 8.72 4.87 23.62
C LEU A 158 9.42 4.22 22.43
N VAL A 159 9.34 2.89 22.28
CA VAL A 159 9.92 2.16 21.12
C VAL A 159 9.24 2.58 19.81
N TRP A 160 7.94 2.87 19.85
CA TRP A 160 7.21 3.37 18.67
C TRP A 160 7.53 4.84 18.40
N GLU A 161 7.58 5.66 19.45
CA GLU A 161 7.93 7.08 19.35
C GLU A 161 9.31 7.26 18.69
N ASN A 162 10.33 6.52 19.15
CA ASN A 162 11.67 6.52 18.57
C ASN A 162 11.64 6.14 17.07
N ALA A 163 10.93 5.08 16.73
CA ALA A 163 10.79 4.64 15.34
C ALA A 163 10.07 5.69 14.47
N VAL A 164 9.02 6.33 14.98
CA VAL A 164 8.29 7.40 14.28
C VAL A 164 9.20 8.59 13.98
N VAL A 165 9.92 9.08 15.00
CA VAL A 165 10.85 10.22 14.84
C VAL A 165 11.94 9.89 13.84
N LEU A 166 12.56 8.71 13.97
CA LEU A 166 13.64 8.27 13.09
C LEU A 166 13.16 8.14 11.64
N THR A 167 12.00 7.49 11.43
CA THR A 167 11.42 7.33 10.09
C THR A 167 11.10 8.69 9.46
N ALA A 168 10.47 9.59 10.21
CA ALA A 168 10.11 10.90 9.68
C ALA A 168 11.35 11.74 9.33
N ARG A 169 12.41 11.70 10.15
CA ARG A 169 13.68 12.36 9.84
C ARG A 169 14.35 11.74 8.60
N TYR A 170 14.38 10.41 8.52
CA TYR A 170 14.92 9.69 7.37
C TYR A 170 14.20 10.09 6.07
N LEU A 171 12.87 9.98 6.04
CA LEU A 171 12.08 10.38 4.88
C LEU A 171 12.28 11.86 4.53
N SER A 172 12.36 12.74 5.53
CA SER A 172 12.64 14.17 5.32
C SER A 172 13.98 14.44 4.66
N ALA A 173 14.98 13.61 4.93
CA ALA A 173 16.32 13.76 4.37
C ALA A 173 16.44 13.19 2.95
N VAL A 174 15.78 12.06 2.66
CA VAL A 174 16.03 11.28 1.42
C VAL A 174 14.90 11.32 0.39
N TRP A 175 13.83 12.09 0.59
CA TRP A 175 12.63 12.05 -0.26
C TRP A 175 12.85 12.34 -1.75
N LYS A 176 13.92 13.07 -2.11
CA LYS A 176 14.29 13.37 -3.51
C LYS A 176 15.12 12.28 -4.17
N SER A 177 15.54 11.27 -3.41
CA SER A 177 16.38 10.21 -3.96
C SER A 177 15.59 9.34 -4.92
N PRO A 178 16.12 9.02 -6.12
CA PRO A 178 15.56 7.98 -6.94
C PRO A 178 15.48 6.67 -6.16
N CYS A 179 14.38 5.96 -6.28
CA CYS A 179 14.14 4.68 -5.61
C CYS A 179 13.18 3.82 -6.44
N TYR A 180 13.04 2.55 -6.12
CA TYR A 180 12.02 1.72 -6.74
C TYR A 180 10.61 2.17 -6.30
N ASP A 181 9.64 2.04 -7.19
CA ASP A 181 8.24 2.31 -6.89
C ASP A 181 7.57 1.14 -6.11
N CYS A 182 6.27 1.25 -5.86
CA CYS A 182 5.52 0.20 -5.18
C CYS A 182 5.37 -1.11 -5.98
N TRP A 183 5.72 -1.08 -7.27
CA TRP A 183 5.79 -2.26 -8.14
C TRP A 183 7.19 -2.86 -8.23
N GLU A 184 8.15 -2.24 -7.52
CA GLU A 184 9.55 -2.67 -7.49
C GLU A 184 10.26 -2.45 -8.83
N GLU A 185 9.82 -1.40 -9.55
CA GLU A 185 10.31 -1.00 -10.86
C GLU A 185 11.02 0.36 -10.80
N ARG A 186 11.81 0.66 -11.83
CA ARG A 186 12.40 1.98 -12.09
C ARG A 186 13.12 2.61 -10.89
N GLY A 187 14.09 1.92 -10.31
CA GLY A 187 14.89 2.41 -9.19
C GLY A 187 15.73 3.67 -9.46
N ASP A 188 15.75 4.12 -10.71
CA ASP A 188 16.44 5.33 -11.21
C ASP A 188 15.53 6.57 -11.27
N ALA A 189 14.27 6.46 -10.85
CA ALA A 189 13.27 7.52 -10.97
C ALA A 189 12.77 8.05 -9.62
N VAL A 190 12.22 9.27 -9.62
CA VAL A 190 11.46 9.83 -8.50
C VAL A 190 9.98 9.68 -8.82
N HIS A 191 9.29 8.84 -8.05
CA HIS A 191 7.90 8.45 -8.28
C HIS A 191 6.94 9.35 -7.52
N ILE A 192 5.89 9.85 -8.19
CA ILE A 192 4.94 10.79 -7.59
C ILE A 192 4.07 10.11 -6.53
N SER A 193 3.70 8.85 -6.73
CA SER A 193 3.00 8.03 -5.73
C SER A 193 3.84 7.83 -4.45
N THR A 194 5.15 7.60 -4.58
CA THR A 194 6.07 7.51 -3.44
C THR A 194 6.14 8.83 -2.68
N LEU A 195 6.25 9.96 -3.38
CA LEU A 195 6.23 11.28 -2.76
C LEU A 195 4.90 11.55 -2.01
N ALA A 196 3.78 11.10 -2.58
CA ALA A 196 2.48 11.21 -1.92
C ALA A 196 2.41 10.37 -0.63
N ALA A 197 2.97 9.16 -0.63
CA ALA A 197 3.08 8.32 0.57
C ALA A 197 3.98 8.96 1.64
N ILE A 198 5.12 9.52 1.25
CA ILE A 198 6.01 10.26 2.16
C ILE A 198 5.28 11.47 2.76
N TYR A 199 4.60 12.27 1.92
CA TYR A 199 3.81 13.42 2.38
C TYR A 199 2.79 13.03 3.44
N ALA A 200 2.00 11.98 3.17
CA ALA A 200 0.99 11.47 4.10
C ALA A 200 1.63 10.98 5.41
N GLY A 201 2.73 10.23 5.31
CA GLY A 201 3.46 9.74 6.48
C GLY A 201 4.03 10.85 7.35
N LEU A 202 4.62 11.89 6.76
CA LEU A 202 5.14 13.05 7.51
C LEU A 202 4.02 13.84 8.19
N LYS A 203 2.86 13.99 7.54
CA LYS A 203 1.68 14.63 8.14
C LYS A 203 1.13 13.80 9.31
N ALA A 204 1.09 12.48 9.17
CA ALA A 204 0.68 11.57 10.23
C ALA A 204 1.66 11.59 11.42
N ALA A 205 2.98 11.67 11.15
CA ALA A 205 4.00 11.73 12.19
C ALA A 205 3.84 12.96 13.12
N GLU A 206 3.43 14.12 12.61
CA GLU A 206 3.16 15.31 13.44
C GLU A 206 2.05 15.08 14.47
N ARG A 207 1.08 14.19 14.17
CA ARG A 207 0.02 13.81 15.11
C ARG A 207 0.48 12.78 16.14
N LEU A 208 1.42 11.91 15.75
CA LEU A 208 1.96 10.84 16.59
C LEU A 208 2.94 11.39 17.63
N VAL A 209 3.79 12.34 17.25
CA VAL A 209 4.84 12.93 18.08
C VAL A 209 4.68 14.45 18.14
N PRO A 210 3.75 14.98 18.97
CA PRO A 210 3.56 16.41 19.14
C PRO A 210 4.87 17.07 19.63
N GLY A 211 5.28 18.13 18.96
CA GLY A 211 6.54 18.82 19.23
C GLY A 211 7.56 18.71 18.08
N PHE A 212 7.33 17.81 17.15
CA PHE A 212 8.05 17.76 15.86
C PHE A 212 7.18 18.36 14.76
N SER A 213 7.80 19.07 13.83
CA SER A 213 7.12 19.60 12.64
C SER A 213 7.89 19.24 11.39
N PHE A 214 7.19 18.66 10.43
CA PHE A 214 7.69 18.31 9.10
C PHE A 214 7.02 19.16 8.01
N ALA A 215 6.33 20.23 8.41
CA ALA A 215 5.56 21.09 7.50
C ALA A 215 6.42 21.70 6.39
N ALA A 216 7.67 22.09 6.68
CA ALA A 216 8.59 22.64 5.68
C ALA A 216 8.85 21.62 4.56
N VAL A 217 9.25 20.41 4.92
CA VAL A 217 9.53 19.32 3.95
C VAL A 217 8.27 18.92 3.19
N ARG A 218 7.11 18.82 3.86
CA ARG A 218 5.84 18.54 3.18
C ARG A 218 5.48 19.61 2.14
N ASN A 219 5.74 20.89 2.45
CA ASN A 219 5.55 21.97 1.49
C ASN A 219 6.52 21.85 0.30
N GLU A 220 7.80 21.53 0.56
CA GLU A 220 8.78 21.28 -0.51
C GLU A 220 8.34 20.11 -1.41
N ILE A 221 7.87 19.00 -0.84
CA ILE A 221 7.35 17.84 -1.60
C ILE A 221 6.17 18.27 -2.47
N ARG A 222 5.21 19.01 -1.90
CA ARG A 222 4.04 19.49 -2.65
C ARG A 222 4.45 20.41 -3.79
N ASP A 223 5.31 21.38 -3.53
CA ASP A 223 5.78 22.34 -4.53
C ASP A 223 6.59 21.64 -5.63
N PHE A 224 7.40 20.64 -5.26
CA PHE A 224 8.13 19.81 -6.22
C PHE A 224 7.16 19.02 -7.11
N ILE A 225 6.13 18.39 -6.55
CA ILE A 225 5.11 17.68 -7.33
C ILE A 225 4.40 18.65 -8.29
N HIS A 226 4.01 19.82 -7.84
CA HIS A 226 3.35 20.82 -8.70
C HIS A 226 4.25 21.30 -9.84
N THR A 227 5.57 21.33 -9.66
CA THR A 227 6.52 21.83 -10.65
C THR A 227 7.11 20.75 -11.55
N GLN A 228 7.27 19.51 -11.06
CA GLN A 228 7.98 18.43 -11.74
C GLN A 228 7.16 17.15 -11.91
N GLY A 229 6.06 17.02 -11.18
CA GLY A 229 5.26 15.80 -11.11
C GLY A 229 3.93 15.87 -11.87
N ILE A 230 3.74 16.90 -12.70
CA ILE A 230 2.53 17.07 -13.50
C ILE A 230 2.84 16.78 -14.97
N THR A 231 1.97 15.99 -15.62
CA THR A 231 2.07 15.73 -17.06
C THR A 231 1.79 17.01 -17.87
N PRO A 232 2.19 17.06 -19.15
CA PRO A 232 1.82 18.18 -20.03
C PRO A 232 0.31 18.40 -20.17
N HIS A 233 -0.50 17.41 -19.82
CA HIS A 233 -1.97 17.44 -19.90
C HIS A 233 -2.63 17.81 -18.57
N GLY A 234 -1.84 17.98 -17.51
CA GLY A 234 -2.32 18.49 -16.22
C GLY A 234 -2.78 17.45 -15.22
N GLU A 235 -2.36 16.19 -15.35
CA GLU A 235 -2.56 15.12 -14.37
C GLU A 235 -1.26 14.86 -13.58
N LEU A 236 -1.34 14.17 -12.44
CA LEU A 236 -0.16 13.63 -11.79
C LEU A 236 0.55 12.63 -12.72
N ALA A 237 1.86 12.73 -12.83
CA ALA A 237 2.68 11.82 -13.61
C ALA A 237 3.05 10.54 -12.81
N LYS A 238 3.30 9.43 -13.50
CA LYS A 238 3.85 8.20 -12.88
C LYS A 238 5.17 8.51 -12.16
N SER A 239 6.07 9.22 -12.82
CA SER A 239 7.33 9.69 -12.27
C SER A 239 7.77 11.00 -12.93
N VAL A 240 8.75 11.67 -12.35
CA VAL A 240 9.29 12.93 -12.88
C VAL A 240 9.72 12.78 -14.33
N GLY A 241 9.24 13.68 -15.19
CA GLY A 241 9.61 13.73 -16.63
C GLY A 241 8.89 12.71 -17.52
N VAL A 242 7.92 11.95 -16.99
CA VAL A 242 7.17 10.93 -17.75
C VAL A 242 5.75 11.41 -18.03
N ASP A 243 5.31 11.38 -19.30
CA ASP A 243 3.92 11.66 -19.70
C ASP A 243 3.09 10.37 -19.70
N ALA A 244 2.96 9.77 -18.54
CA ALA A 244 2.11 8.61 -18.31
C ALA A 244 1.57 8.65 -16.89
N VAL A 245 0.47 7.95 -16.67
CA VAL A 245 -0.11 7.70 -15.35
C VAL A 245 0.15 6.27 -14.90
N ASP A 246 0.00 6.06 -13.61
CA ASP A 246 0.03 4.76 -12.96
C ASP A 246 -1.15 4.70 -11.98
N ALA A 247 -1.76 3.54 -11.84
CA ALA A 247 -2.89 3.37 -10.93
C ALA A 247 -2.53 3.60 -9.45
N ASN A 248 -1.25 3.45 -9.08
CA ASN A 248 -0.75 3.76 -7.73
C ASN A 248 -0.83 5.26 -7.36
N LEU A 249 -1.08 6.15 -8.33
CA LEU A 249 -1.33 7.57 -8.07
C LEU A 249 -2.57 7.82 -7.20
N LEU A 250 -3.44 6.81 -7.02
CA LEU A 250 -4.48 6.81 -6.01
C LEU A 250 -3.94 7.03 -4.57
N LEU A 251 -2.65 6.77 -4.32
CA LEU A 251 -1.96 7.12 -3.07
C LEU A 251 -2.03 8.63 -2.75
N ALA A 252 -2.16 9.48 -3.75
CA ALA A 252 -2.26 10.93 -3.52
C ALA A 252 -3.51 11.34 -2.73
N ALA A 253 -4.56 10.51 -2.74
CA ALA A 253 -5.83 10.77 -2.05
C ALA A 253 -6.05 9.83 -0.84
N LEU A 254 -5.01 9.48 -0.09
CA LEU A 254 -5.15 8.72 1.15
C LEU A 254 -6.05 9.46 2.14
N PRO A 255 -6.95 8.76 2.84
CA PRO A 255 -7.81 9.38 3.84
C PRO A 255 -7.03 10.18 4.89
N GLU A 256 -7.55 11.35 5.27
CA GLU A 256 -7.06 12.24 6.32
C GLU A 256 -5.72 12.93 6.03
N ASP A 257 -4.74 12.19 5.54
CA ASP A 257 -3.36 12.68 5.41
C ASP A 257 -2.88 12.82 3.96
N GLY A 258 -3.71 12.47 2.98
CA GLY A 258 -3.35 12.52 1.57
C GLY A 258 -2.78 13.87 1.12
N LEU A 259 -1.97 13.83 0.08
CA LEU A 259 -1.43 15.01 -0.60
C LEU A 259 -2.56 15.89 -1.17
N LEU A 260 -3.58 15.24 -1.73
CA LEU A 260 -4.76 15.86 -2.34
C LEU A 260 -6.03 15.36 -1.64
N ALA A 261 -7.06 16.21 -1.58
CA ALA A 261 -8.39 15.73 -1.26
C ALA A 261 -8.93 14.83 -2.41
N PRO A 262 -9.78 13.85 -2.13
CA PRO A 262 -10.34 13.00 -3.18
C PRO A 262 -11.07 13.78 -4.28
N ASP A 263 -11.72 14.89 -3.93
CA ASP A 263 -12.44 15.78 -4.84
C ASP A 263 -11.60 16.92 -5.43
N ASP A 264 -10.29 16.96 -5.13
CA ASP A 264 -9.37 17.94 -5.72
C ASP A 264 -9.39 17.87 -7.26
N PRO A 265 -9.45 19.00 -7.97
CA PRO A 265 -9.48 19.02 -9.44
C PRO A 265 -8.30 18.29 -10.09
N LEU A 266 -7.10 18.34 -9.49
CA LEU A 266 -5.93 17.59 -9.98
C LEU A 266 -6.13 16.08 -9.82
N MET A 267 -6.62 15.64 -8.64
CA MET A 267 -6.91 14.24 -8.39
C MET A 267 -7.98 13.70 -9.34
N ARG A 268 -9.07 14.43 -9.52
CA ARG A 268 -10.14 14.06 -10.46
C ARG A 268 -9.64 13.93 -11.91
N ARG A 269 -8.74 14.81 -12.37
CA ARG A 269 -8.13 14.67 -13.71
C ARG A 269 -7.24 13.44 -13.80
N THR A 270 -6.43 13.21 -12.76
CA THR A 270 -5.55 12.03 -12.68
C THR A 270 -6.36 10.73 -12.74
N VAL A 271 -7.44 10.62 -11.95
CA VAL A 271 -8.31 9.44 -11.96
C VAL A 271 -8.98 9.27 -13.33
N LYS A 272 -9.48 10.33 -13.96
CA LYS A 272 -10.03 10.25 -15.32
C LYS A 272 -9.01 9.73 -16.35
N ARG A 273 -7.73 10.08 -16.19
CA ARG A 273 -6.69 9.56 -17.06
C ARG A 273 -6.39 8.08 -16.74
N ILE A 274 -6.34 7.69 -15.46
CA ILE A 274 -6.23 6.28 -15.04
C ILE A 274 -7.38 5.46 -15.66
N GLU A 275 -8.61 5.93 -15.55
CA GLU A 275 -9.78 5.27 -16.16
C GLU A 275 -9.66 5.12 -17.67
N ARG A 276 -9.23 6.18 -18.35
CA ARG A 276 -9.11 6.19 -19.81
C ARG A 276 -8.01 5.23 -20.29
N ASP A 277 -6.87 5.22 -19.60
CA ASP A 277 -5.65 4.55 -20.10
C ASP A 277 -5.47 3.15 -19.48
N LEU A 278 -6.01 2.90 -18.28
CA LEU A 278 -5.72 1.70 -17.49
C LEU A 278 -6.95 0.87 -17.10
N LEU A 279 -8.18 1.41 -17.24
CA LEU A 279 -9.38 0.63 -16.96
C LEU A 279 -9.68 -0.28 -18.15
N ALA A 280 -9.54 -1.58 -17.94
CA ALA A 280 -9.85 -2.60 -18.93
C ALA A 280 -11.35 -2.79 -19.13
N VAL A 281 -11.75 -3.37 -20.25
CA VAL A 281 -13.12 -3.80 -20.48
C VAL A 281 -13.52 -4.80 -19.39
N GLY A 282 -14.61 -4.53 -18.68
CA GLY A 282 -15.11 -5.38 -17.60
C GLY A 282 -14.58 -5.01 -16.21
N HIS A 283 -14.12 -3.77 -16.02
CA HIS A 283 -13.74 -3.18 -14.70
C HIS A 283 -12.39 -3.58 -14.09
N GLY A 284 -11.54 -4.34 -14.78
CA GLY A 284 -10.17 -4.59 -14.32
C GLY A 284 -9.29 -3.35 -14.47
N VAL A 285 -8.31 -3.14 -13.59
CA VAL A 285 -7.39 -2.00 -13.64
C VAL A 285 -5.96 -2.49 -13.80
N HIS A 286 -5.28 -2.04 -14.87
CA HIS A 286 -3.86 -2.30 -15.08
C HIS A 286 -2.99 -1.38 -14.23
N ARG A 287 -1.76 -1.78 -13.91
CA ARG A 287 -0.81 -0.92 -13.17
C ARG A 287 -0.46 0.31 -13.98
N HIS A 288 0.05 0.09 -15.19
CA HIS A 288 0.42 1.11 -16.19
C HIS A 288 0.42 0.49 -17.59
N THR A 289 0.49 1.30 -18.62
CA THR A 289 0.35 0.86 -20.04
C THR A 289 1.49 -0.02 -20.54
N GLU A 290 2.65 0.00 -19.89
CA GLU A 290 3.84 -0.77 -20.26
C GLU A 290 4.04 -2.01 -19.36
N ASP A 291 3.02 -2.41 -18.60
CA ASP A 291 3.12 -3.53 -17.66
C ASP A 291 3.28 -4.86 -18.42
N THR A 292 4.34 -5.58 -18.10
CA THR A 292 4.62 -6.91 -18.67
C THR A 292 4.55 -8.03 -17.63
N TYR A 293 4.35 -7.69 -16.34
CA TYR A 293 4.33 -8.66 -15.25
C TYR A 293 3.11 -9.58 -15.40
N TYR A 294 3.35 -10.87 -15.63
CA TYR A 294 2.34 -11.85 -16.06
C TYR A 294 1.48 -11.38 -17.23
N GLY A 295 2.12 -10.71 -18.21
CA GLY A 295 1.44 -10.19 -19.39
C GLY A 295 0.68 -8.88 -19.16
N GLY A 296 0.90 -8.20 -18.04
CA GLY A 296 0.20 -6.97 -17.68
C GLY A 296 -1.29 -7.22 -17.44
N GLY A 297 -1.61 -8.21 -16.60
CA GLY A 297 -3.00 -8.52 -16.24
C GLY A 297 -3.70 -7.40 -15.49
N ALA A 298 -5.01 -7.49 -15.35
CA ALA A 298 -5.78 -6.56 -14.54
C ALA A 298 -5.63 -6.90 -13.05
N TRP A 299 -5.28 -5.92 -12.23
CA TRP A 299 -5.00 -6.10 -10.81
C TRP A 299 -6.27 -5.94 -9.98
N VAL A 300 -6.62 -6.98 -9.25
CA VAL A 300 -7.80 -7.00 -8.37
C VAL A 300 -7.68 -5.92 -7.30
N LEU A 301 -6.52 -5.79 -6.68
CA LEU A 301 -6.28 -4.76 -5.66
C LEU A 301 -6.44 -3.33 -6.18
N LEU A 302 -6.12 -3.06 -7.46
CA LEU A 302 -6.24 -1.72 -8.04
C LEU A 302 -7.68 -1.36 -8.35
N GLY A 303 -8.47 -2.32 -8.81
CA GLY A 303 -9.90 -2.12 -8.98
C GLY A 303 -10.61 -1.86 -7.65
N LEU A 304 -10.23 -2.57 -6.58
CA LEU A 304 -10.72 -2.30 -5.22
C LEU A 304 -10.24 -0.94 -4.70
N TRP A 305 -9.05 -0.50 -5.08
CA TRP A 305 -8.57 0.82 -4.71
C TRP A 305 -9.34 1.93 -5.42
N LEU A 306 -9.61 1.76 -6.72
CA LEU A 306 -10.46 2.68 -7.47
C LEU A 306 -11.89 2.70 -6.90
N ALA A 307 -12.45 1.55 -6.54
CA ALA A 307 -13.75 1.46 -5.87
C ALA A 307 -13.77 2.21 -4.53
N TRP A 308 -12.70 2.09 -3.75
CA TRP A 308 -12.55 2.84 -2.50
C TRP A 308 -12.55 4.36 -2.74
N TYR A 309 -11.81 4.84 -3.74
CA TYR A 309 -11.82 6.24 -4.16
C TYR A 309 -13.21 6.69 -4.63
N ASP A 310 -13.88 5.88 -5.46
CA ASP A 310 -15.22 6.18 -5.98
C ASP A 310 -16.26 6.32 -4.87
N ALA A 311 -16.25 5.43 -3.90
CA ALA A 311 -17.13 5.51 -2.74
C ALA A 311 -16.91 6.84 -1.96
N GLN A 312 -15.65 7.26 -1.78
CA GLN A 312 -15.32 8.52 -1.10
C GLN A 312 -15.74 9.77 -1.89
N THR A 313 -15.86 9.68 -3.20
CA THR A 313 -16.25 10.80 -4.09
C THR A 313 -17.71 10.77 -4.50
N GLY A 314 -18.49 9.83 -3.95
CA GLY A 314 -19.94 9.70 -4.20
C GLY A 314 -20.28 8.98 -5.50
N ASN A 315 -19.32 8.34 -6.17
CA ASN A 315 -19.57 7.51 -7.35
C ASN A 315 -19.92 6.06 -6.94
N VAL A 316 -20.98 5.94 -6.16
CA VAL A 316 -21.40 4.71 -5.45
C VAL A 316 -21.73 3.57 -6.40
N GLU A 317 -22.40 3.86 -7.52
CA GLU A 317 -22.79 2.86 -8.53
C GLU A 317 -21.54 2.18 -9.12
N ARG A 318 -20.58 2.97 -9.57
CA ARG A 318 -19.33 2.41 -10.12
C ARG A 318 -18.50 1.68 -9.06
N ALA A 319 -18.45 2.20 -7.84
CA ALA A 319 -17.78 1.50 -6.74
C ALA A 319 -18.39 0.11 -6.51
N HIS A 320 -19.72 0.00 -6.56
CA HIS A 320 -20.44 -1.28 -6.48
C HIS A 320 -20.06 -2.23 -7.63
N ASP A 321 -20.04 -1.73 -8.87
CA ASP A 321 -19.74 -2.56 -10.05
C ASP A 321 -18.28 -3.06 -10.02
N LEU A 322 -17.32 -2.20 -9.64
CA LEU A 322 -15.94 -2.58 -9.44
C LEU A 322 -15.79 -3.67 -8.38
N ILE A 323 -16.41 -3.51 -7.21
CA ILE A 323 -16.37 -4.52 -6.14
C ILE A 323 -16.98 -5.83 -6.61
N ALA A 324 -18.14 -5.80 -7.28
CA ALA A 324 -18.79 -7.00 -7.80
C ALA A 324 -17.92 -7.75 -8.82
N TRP A 325 -17.19 -7.02 -9.67
CA TRP A 325 -16.24 -7.63 -10.59
C TRP A 325 -15.08 -8.30 -9.84
N MET A 326 -14.55 -7.67 -8.79
CA MET A 326 -13.47 -8.24 -7.98
C MET A 326 -13.93 -9.49 -7.19
N GLU A 327 -15.14 -9.46 -6.62
CA GLU A 327 -15.77 -10.59 -5.94
C GLU A 327 -15.91 -11.81 -6.88
N ALA A 328 -16.22 -11.58 -8.15
CA ALA A 328 -16.34 -12.63 -9.17
C ALA A 328 -15.00 -13.31 -9.55
N HIS A 329 -13.88 -12.75 -9.14
CA HIS A 329 -12.54 -13.30 -9.39
C HIS A 329 -11.95 -14.00 -8.16
N ALA A 330 -12.69 -14.10 -7.06
CA ALA A 330 -12.32 -14.99 -5.97
C ALA A 330 -12.38 -16.45 -6.44
N ASP A 331 -11.45 -17.28 -5.93
CA ASP A 331 -11.52 -18.73 -6.17
C ASP A 331 -12.67 -19.39 -5.37
N ALA A 332 -12.79 -20.70 -5.48
CA ALA A 332 -13.85 -21.47 -4.81
C ALA A 332 -13.76 -21.40 -3.28
N GLU A 333 -12.60 -21.14 -2.73
CA GLU A 333 -12.33 -20.97 -1.31
C GLU A 333 -12.56 -19.51 -0.86
N GLY A 334 -12.67 -18.55 -1.79
CA GLY A 334 -12.81 -17.14 -1.52
C GLY A 334 -11.49 -16.37 -1.52
N ASN A 335 -10.40 -16.98 -1.99
CA ASN A 335 -9.11 -16.29 -2.07
C ASN A 335 -9.10 -15.29 -3.23
N LEU A 336 -8.66 -14.07 -2.94
CA LEU A 336 -8.50 -13.01 -3.93
C LEU A 336 -7.07 -13.01 -4.48
N PRO A 337 -6.92 -13.00 -5.83
CA PRO A 337 -5.59 -12.96 -6.45
C PRO A 337 -4.99 -11.55 -6.46
N GLU A 338 -3.73 -11.47 -6.79
CA GLU A 338 -3.03 -10.24 -7.11
C GLU A 338 -3.60 -9.61 -8.38
N GLN A 339 -3.59 -10.36 -9.47
CA GLN A 339 -4.10 -9.97 -10.77
C GLN A 339 -4.79 -11.14 -11.47
N VAL A 340 -5.46 -10.86 -12.57
CA VAL A 340 -6.13 -11.85 -13.39
C VAL A 340 -5.57 -11.81 -14.82
N ASN A 341 -5.51 -12.98 -15.47
CA ASN A 341 -4.93 -13.15 -16.79
C ASN A 341 -5.96 -13.22 -17.93
N ASN A 342 -7.22 -12.97 -17.65
CA ASN A 342 -8.27 -12.93 -18.68
C ASN A 342 -8.31 -11.59 -19.46
N VAL A 343 -7.60 -10.58 -18.97
CA VAL A 343 -7.42 -9.26 -19.60
C VAL A 343 -5.96 -8.87 -19.44
N MET A 344 -5.13 -9.15 -20.44
CA MET A 344 -3.70 -8.85 -20.46
C MET A 344 -3.38 -7.77 -21.50
N LEU A 345 -2.39 -6.92 -21.21
CA LEU A 345 -1.87 -5.94 -22.16
C LEU A 345 -1.07 -6.64 -23.27
N ASP A 346 -0.21 -7.60 -22.91
CA ASP A 346 0.57 -8.40 -23.85
C ASP A 346 0.78 -9.83 -23.28
N SER A 347 -0.02 -10.76 -23.79
CA SER A 347 0.02 -12.16 -23.33
C SER A 347 1.34 -12.90 -23.64
N SER A 348 2.19 -12.36 -24.51
CA SER A 348 3.49 -12.99 -24.86
C SER A 348 4.45 -13.07 -23.67
N PHE A 349 4.28 -12.23 -22.65
CA PHE A 349 5.09 -12.23 -21.44
C PHE A 349 4.59 -13.22 -20.37
N TYR A 350 3.37 -13.75 -20.49
CA TYR A 350 2.74 -14.53 -19.40
C TYR A 350 3.50 -15.80 -19.05
N ASP A 351 3.79 -16.64 -20.04
CA ASP A 351 4.41 -17.95 -19.81
C ASP A 351 5.82 -17.80 -19.22
N GLY A 352 6.59 -16.79 -19.64
CA GLY A 352 7.92 -16.50 -19.08
C GLY A 352 7.89 -16.17 -17.58
N TRP A 353 6.89 -15.41 -17.13
CA TRP A 353 6.71 -15.12 -15.71
C TRP A 353 6.25 -16.36 -14.92
N VAL A 354 5.35 -17.17 -15.51
CA VAL A 354 4.93 -18.43 -14.88
C VAL A 354 6.11 -19.39 -14.72
N GLU A 355 6.99 -19.47 -15.71
CA GLU A 355 8.22 -20.30 -15.61
C GLU A 355 9.17 -19.78 -14.53
N GLN A 356 9.33 -18.47 -14.42
CA GLN A 356 10.26 -17.83 -13.49
C GLN A 356 9.75 -17.81 -12.04
N ARG A 357 8.46 -17.50 -11.81
CA ARG A 357 7.89 -17.20 -10.51
C ARG A 357 6.77 -18.16 -10.06
N GLY A 358 6.30 -19.03 -10.95
CA GLY A 358 5.12 -19.85 -10.70
C GLY A 358 3.81 -19.14 -11.06
N LYS A 359 2.72 -19.57 -10.46
CA LYS A 359 1.39 -18.98 -10.68
C LYS A 359 1.29 -17.59 -10.06
N ILE A 360 0.37 -16.78 -10.59
CA ILE A 360 -0.03 -15.49 -9.97
C ILE A 360 -0.31 -15.68 -8.49
N ALA A 361 0.14 -14.76 -7.66
CA ALA A 361 -0.01 -14.78 -6.21
C ALA A 361 -1.50 -14.82 -5.79
N GLN A 362 -1.88 -15.84 -4.99
CA GLN A 362 -3.22 -16.05 -4.46
C GLN A 362 -3.19 -17.00 -3.24
N PRO A 363 -3.76 -16.60 -2.07
CA PRO A 363 -4.33 -15.27 -1.80
C PRO A 363 -3.25 -14.19 -1.71
N LEU A 364 -3.53 -12.99 -2.17
CA LEU A 364 -2.72 -11.83 -1.85
C LEU A 364 -3.36 -11.07 -0.68
N LEU A 365 -2.66 -10.97 0.46
CA LEU A 365 -3.23 -10.37 1.67
C LEU A 365 -3.56 -8.88 1.47
N TRP A 366 -2.77 -8.16 0.70
CA TRP A 366 -3.04 -6.77 0.36
C TRP A 366 -4.36 -6.61 -0.43
N THR A 367 -4.68 -7.55 -1.34
CA THR A 367 -5.96 -7.55 -2.05
C THR A 367 -7.13 -7.74 -1.08
N HIS A 368 -7.03 -8.68 -0.13
CA HIS A 368 -8.05 -8.89 0.90
C HIS A 368 -8.24 -7.63 1.78
N ALA A 369 -7.16 -6.94 2.14
CA ALA A 369 -7.25 -5.68 2.88
C ALA A 369 -7.95 -4.58 2.07
N LYS A 370 -7.64 -4.45 0.77
CA LYS A 370 -8.32 -3.50 -0.12
C LYS A 370 -9.81 -3.82 -0.28
N TYR A 371 -10.17 -5.10 -0.31
CA TYR A 371 -11.57 -5.53 -0.32
C TYR A 371 -12.32 -5.02 0.92
N LEU A 372 -11.76 -5.24 2.12
CA LEU A 372 -12.36 -4.75 3.36
C LEU A 372 -12.53 -3.22 3.36
N LEU A 373 -11.54 -2.48 2.85
CA LEU A 373 -11.58 -1.01 2.77
C LEU A 373 -12.61 -0.50 1.77
N ALA A 374 -12.66 -1.09 0.57
CA ALA A 374 -13.61 -0.70 -0.47
C ALA A 374 -15.06 -0.99 -0.04
N ARG A 375 -15.30 -2.17 0.54
CA ARG A 375 -16.60 -2.56 1.08
C ARG A 375 -17.08 -1.59 2.16
N ARG A 376 -16.19 -1.30 3.12
CA ARG A 376 -16.50 -0.35 4.19
C ARG A 376 -16.85 1.03 3.64
N ALA A 377 -16.02 1.56 2.75
CA ALA A 377 -16.27 2.89 2.16
C ALA A 377 -17.59 2.95 1.40
N LEU A 378 -17.95 1.87 0.69
CA LEU A 378 -19.23 1.76 0.01
C LEU A 378 -20.40 1.77 1.00
N GLU A 379 -20.28 1.05 2.14
CA GLU A 379 -21.29 1.04 3.19
C GLU A 379 -21.44 2.39 3.91
N ASP A 380 -20.33 3.12 4.09
CA ASP A 380 -20.32 4.44 4.73
C ASP A 380 -20.87 5.54 3.78
N ALA A 381 -21.02 5.27 2.48
CA ALA A 381 -21.55 6.19 1.47
C ALA A 381 -23.10 6.16 1.36
N TYR A 382 -23.77 5.19 2.00
CA TYR A 382 -25.22 5.08 2.11
C TYR A 382 -25.73 5.63 3.45
#